data_86285e6ec9f9ab9f647ea59c1670f5ed
#
_entry.id   86285e6ec9f9ab9f647ea59c1670f5ed
#
_cell.length_a   1.000
_cell.length_b   1.000
_cell.length_c   1.000
_cell.angle_alpha   90.00
_cell.angle_beta   90.00
_cell.angle_gamma   90.00
#
_symmetry.space_group_name_H-M   'P 1'
#
loop_
_entity.id
_entity.type
_entity.pdbx_description
1 polymer ?
#
loop_
_entity_poly.entity_id
_entity_poly.type
_entity_poly.pdbx_seq_one_letter_code
_entity_poly.pdbx_strand_id
1 'polypeptide(L)'
;YVSGKEAGVTTNLVASVREGNRAESYTYDACGNVETMVERSADGSERKIRYYYDALNQLVREDNQKQNQTICYTYDVGGNMVRRDEYRYTENPMITEAPWKSDTFEYQTGGWRDQLRFYNGQGITYDAMGNPLQYLGMQMEWEKGHQLKHITGAGLDMYCMYNDSGKRIRKTVNGVTTDFYLDGSAILMQTSS
;
A
#
# COMPACT_ATOMS: atom_id res chain seq x y z
N TYR A 1 -22.59 -3.02 12.54
CA TYR A 1 -22.43 -1.60 12.19
C TYR A 1 -22.50 -0.72 13.43
N VAL A 2 -21.89 0.46 13.37
CA VAL A 2 -21.96 1.48 14.43
C VAL A 2 -23.38 2.05 14.49
N SER A 3 -23.94 2.20 15.69
CA SER A 3 -25.27 2.81 15.88
C SER A 3 -25.28 4.27 15.42
N GLY A 4 -26.34 4.68 14.73
CA GLY A 4 -26.56 6.07 14.35
C GLY A 4 -27.00 6.94 15.57
N LYS A 5 -27.15 8.24 15.35
CA LYS A 5 -27.59 9.19 16.40
C LYS A 5 -29.05 8.97 16.83
N GLU A 6 -29.88 8.39 15.96
CA GLU A 6 -31.28 8.08 16.24
C GLU A 6 -31.46 6.61 16.61
N ALA A 7 -32.40 6.31 17.49
CA ALA A 7 -32.70 4.96 17.93
C ALA A 7 -33.17 4.09 16.75
N GLY A 8 -32.55 2.92 16.57
CA GLY A 8 -32.86 1.98 15.50
C GLY A 8 -32.21 2.28 14.14
N VAL A 9 -31.43 3.35 14.04
CA VAL A 9 -30.63 3.67 12.85
C VAL A 9 -29.19 3.17 13.04
N THR A 10 -28.62 2.56 12.00
CA THR A 10 -27.20 2.21 11.93
C THR A 10 -26.51 3.03 10.85
N THR A 11 -25.22 3.30 11.05
CA THR A 11 -24.36 3.90 10.03
C THR A 11 -23.90 2.81 9.04
N ASN A 12 -23.22 3.20 7.98
CA ASN A 12 -22.52 2.28 7.07
C ASN A 12 -21.13 1.87 7.61
N LEU A 13 -20.74 2.35 8.81
CA LEU A 13 -19.46 2.03 9.43
C LEU A 13 -19.55 0.65 10.12
N VAL A 14 -18.57 -0.21 9.84
CA VAL A 14 -18.51 -1.57 10.41
C VAL A 14 -18.03 -1.50 11.84
N ALA A 15 -18.87 -1.88 12.83
CA ALA A 15 -18.46 -1.93 14.23
C ALA A 15 -17.61 -3.16 14.54
N SER A 16 -17.94 -4.32 13.94
CA SER A 16 -17.17 -5.55 14.11
C SER A 16 -17.44 -6.55 12.99
N VAL A 17 -16.43 -7.38 12.73
CA VAL A 17 -16.52 -8.57 11.88
C VAL A 17 -16.16 -9.78 12.72
N ARG A 18 -16.87 -10.90 12.57
CA ARG A 18 -16.58 -12.14 13.31
C ARG A 18 -16.57 -13.33 12.35
N GLU A 19 -15.57 -14.18 12.53
CA GLU A 19 -15.43 -15.44 11.83
C GLU A 19 -15.02 -16.55 12.82
N GLY A 20 -15.97 -17.41 13.17
CA GLY A 20 -15.76 -18.40 14.23
C GLY A 20 -15.41 -17.75 15.57
N ASN A 21 -14.25 -18.12 16.14
CA ASN A 21 -13.73 -17.59 17.40
C ASN A 21 -12.80 -16.37 17.21
N ARG A 22 -12.63 -15.87 15.98
CA ARG A 22 -11.88 -14.64 15.68
C ARG A 22 -12.86 -13.49 15.52
N ALA A 23 -12.47 -12.32 15.96
CA ALA A 23 -13.23 -11.10 15.76
C ALA A 23 -12.31 -9.90 15.56
N GLU A 24 -12.77 -8.96 14.74
CA GLU A 24 -12.18 -7.63 14.60
C GLU A 24 -13.23 -6.61 14.98
N SER A 25 -12.86 -5.61 15.75
CA SER A 25 -13.74 -4.51 16.13
C SER A 25 -13.06 -3.17 15.84
N TYR A 26 -13.86 -2.17 15.49
CA TYR A 26 -13.40 -0.88 15.02
C TYR A 26 -14.06 0.24 15.80
N THR A 27 -13.28 1.29 16.10
CA THR A 27 -13.81 2.61 16.49
C THR A 27 -13.43 3.64 15.45
N TYR A 28 -14.15 4.75 15.41
CA TYR A 28 -14.00 5.79 14.41
C TYR A 28 -13.93 7.15 15.08
N ASP A 29 -13.15 8.05 14.49
CA ASP A 29 -13.15 9.45 14.86
C ASP A 29 -14.42 10.18 14.36
N ALA A 30 -14.52 11.47 14.65
CA ALA A 30 -15.68 12.28 14.25
C ALA A 30 -15.80 12.48 12.72
N CYS A 31 -14.70 12.29 11.98
CA CYS A 31 -14.65 12.37 10.53
C CYS A 31 -14.97 11.04 9.84
N GLY A 32 -15.08 9.94 10.62
CA GLY A 32 -15.34 8.60 10.11
C GLY A 32 -14.09 7.82 9.76
N ASN A 33 -12.91 8.31 10.12
CA ASN A 33 -11.66 7.56 9.96
C ASN A 33 -11.57 6.48 11.05
N VAL A 34 -10.99 5.32 10.73
CA VAL A 34 -10.75 4.27 11.73
C VAL A 34 -9.75 4.76 12.78
N GLU A 35 -10.18 4.96 14.00
CA GLU A 35 -9.33 5.37 15.13
C GLU A 35 -8.62 4.17 15.77
N THR A 36 -9.36 3.07 15.97
CA THR A 36 -8.79 1.83 16.49
C THR A 36 -9.34 0.62 15.79
N MET A 37 -8.49 -0.39 15.68
CA MET A 37 -8.84 -1.76 15.32
C MET A 37 -8.36 -2.69 16.44
N VAL A 38 -9.21 -3.58 16.92
CA VAL A 38 -8.84 -4.62 17.88
C VAL A 38 -9.11 -5.97 17.24
N GLU A 39 -8.06 -6.75 17.06
CA GLU A 39 -8.13 -8.15 16.61
C GLU A 39 -8.15 -9.06 17.83
N ARG A 40 -9.18 -9.90 17.92
CA ARG A 40 -9.28 -10.97 18.92
C ARG A 40 -9.03 -12.31 18.24
N SER A 41 -7.98 -12.99 18.68
CA SER A 41 -7.61 -14.33 18.20
C SER A 41 -8.49 -15.43 18.83
N ALA A 42 -8.43 -16.63 18.26
CA ALA A 42 -9.21 -17.78 18.74
C ALA A 42 -8.86 -18.21 20.18
N ASP A 43 -7.64 -17.93 20.66
CA ASP A 43 -7.18 -18.16 22.03
C ASP A 43 -7.64 -17.09 23.04
N GLY A 44 -8.37 -16.08 22.55
CA GLY A 44 -8.86 -14.95 23.36
C GLY A 44 -7.87 -13.81 23.53
N SER A 45 -6.65 -13.92 22.99
CA SER A 45 -5.69 -12.80 22.99
C SER A 45 -6.20 -11.65 22.11
N GLU A 46 -5.95 -10.43 22.55
CA GLU A 46 -6.32 -9.23 21.82
C GLU A 46 -5.06 -8.44 21.43
N ARG A 47 -5.08 -7.88 20.23
CA ARG A 47 -4.03 -7.01 19.70
C ARG A 47 -4.68 -5.77 19.11
N LYS A 48 -4.18 -4.61 19.53
CA LYS A 48 -4.73 -3.31 19.14
C LYS A 48 -3.85 -2.64 18.12
N ILE A 49 -4.47 -2.01 17.12
CA ILE A 49 -3.85 -1.06 16.22
C ILE A 49 -4.58 0.27 16.43
N ARG A 50 -3.82 1.34 16.58
CA ARG A 50 -4.35 2.70 16.72
C ARG A 50 -3.83 3.56 15.58
N TYR A 51 -4.71 4.36 15.02
CA TYR A 51 -4.44 5.26 13.91
C TYR A 51 -4.68 6.71 14.33
N TYR A 52 -3.83 7.61 13.88
CA TYR A 52 -3.93 9.03 14.15
C TYR A 52 -3.88 9.81 12.84
N TYR A 53 -4.73 10.82 12.75
CA TYR A 53 -4.90 11.61 11.53
C TYR A 53 -4.65 13.09 11.81
N ASP A 54 -4.22 13.81 10.79
CA ASP A 54 -4.13 15.27 10.82
C ASP A 54 -5.48 15.95 10.47
N ALA A 55 -5.48 17.27 10.42
CA ALA A 55 -6.67 18.05 10.06
C ALA A 55 -7.15 17.86 8.61
N LEU A 56 -6.33 17.28 7.75
CA LEU A 56 -6.65 16.92 6.36
C LEU A 56 -7.10 15.46 6.20
N ASN A 57 -7.31 14.74 7.31
CA ASN A 57 -7.61 13.30 7.35
C ASN A 57 -6.48 12.42 6.75
N GLN A 58 -5.24 12.89 6.77
CA GLN A 58 -4.09 12.10 6.38
C GLN A 58 -3.60 11.28 7.58
N LEU A 59 -3.31 9.99 7.39
CA LEU A 59 -2.76 9.12 8.43
C LEU A 59 -1.34 9.56 8.80
N VAL A 60 -1.14 10.11 10.00
CA VAL A 60 0.18 10.59 10.43
C VAL A 60 0.91 9.62 11.37
N ARG A 61 0.16 8.68 11.99
CA ARG A 61 0.77 7.67 12.86
C ARG A 61 -0.09 6.40 12.96
N GLU A 62 0.58 5.25 13.01
CA GLU A 62 0.02 3.94 13.32
C GLU A 62 0.79 3.30 14.47
N ASP A 63 0.10 2.93 15.56
CA ASP A 63 0.65 2.13 16.66
C ASP A 63 0.12 0.70 16.54
N ASN A 64 0.96 -0.25 16.13
CA ASN A 64 0.56 -1.61 15.78
C ASN A 64 1.16 -2.64 16.74
N GLN A 65 0.36 -3.09 17.73
CA GLN A 65 0.79 -4.13 18.69
C GLN A 65 1.07 -5.47 18.01
N LYS A 66 0.34 -5.80 16.93
CA LYS A 66 0.49 -7.08 16.22
C LYS A 66 1.86 -7.20 15.56
N GLN A 67 2.37 -6.10 15.02
CA GLN A 67 3.67 -6.04 14.35
C GLN A 67 4.79 -5.57 15.30
N ASN A 68 4.45 -5.22 16.55
CA ASN A 68 5.38 -4.60 17.51
C ASN A 68 6.08 -3.36 16.95
N GLN A 69 5.29 -2.49 16.28
CA GLN A 69 5.79 -1.39 15.49
C GLN A 69 4.92 -0.13 15.65
N THR A 70 5.55 1.03 15.68
CA THR A 70 4.93 2.34 15.46
C THR A 70 5.48 2.93 14.17
N ILE A 71 4.61 3.46 13.32
CA ILE A 71 4.98 4.11 12.05
C ILE A 71 4.48 5.55 12.09
N CYS A 72 5.34 6.49 11.71
CA CYS A 72 4.99 7.89 11.52
C CYS A 72 5.13 8.28 10.04
N TYR A 73 4.17 9.05 9.55
CA TYR A 73 4.10 9.53 8.17
C TYR A 73 4.18 11.06 8.14
N THR A 74 4.88 11.58 7.17
CA THR A 74 4.97 13.03 6.91
C THR A 74 4.58 13.30 5.47
N TYR A 75 3.82 14.37 5.25
CA TYR A 75 3.32 14.76 3.95
C TYR A 75 3.76 16.18 3.59
N ASP A 76 3.86 16.44 2.29
CA ASP A 76 4.00 17.81 1.79
C ASP A 76 2.65 18.53 1.73
N VAL A 77 2.67 19.80 1.30
CA VAL A 77 1.45 20.61 1.18
C VAL A 77 0.47 20.12 0.09
N GLY A 78 0.93 19.25 -0.81
CA GLY A 78 0.13 18.62 -1.85
C GLY A 78 -0.49 17.29 -1.42
N GLY A 79 -0.15 16.80 -0.22
CA GLY A 79 -0.62 15.51 0.29
C GLY A 79 0.26 14.32 -0.14
N ASN A 80 1.40 14.56 -0.77
CA ASN A 80 2.34 13.50 -1.10
C ASN A 80 3.11 13.08 0.15
N MET A 81 3.25 11.78 0.40
CA MET A 81 4.07 11.26 1.49
C MET A 81 5.55 11.54 1.20
N VAL A 82 6.21 12.34 2.04
CA VAL A 82 7.65 12.67 1.89
C VAL A 82 8.54 11.87 2.81
N ARG A 83 7.96 11.29 3.88
CA ARG A 83 8.73 10.47 4.81
C ARG A 83 7.84 9.45 5.53
N ARG A 84 8.42 8.25 5.80
CA ARG A 84 7.86 7.18 6.58
C ARG A 84 8.91 6.66 7.54
N ASP A 85 8.70 6.84 8.84
CA ASP A 85 9.60 6.43 9.90
C ASP A 85 9.02 5.26 10.69
N GLU A 86 9.82 4.24 10.92
CA GLU A 86 9.44 3.05 11.68
C GLU A 86 10.19 3.01 13.01
N TYR A 87 9.44 2.77 14.10
CA TYR A 87 9.92 2.68 15.47
C TYR A 87 9.47 1.36 16.10
N ARG A 88 10.09 0.98 17.22
CA ARG A 88 9.50 -0.05 18.08
C ARG A 88 8.15 0.43 18.59
N TYR A 89 7.23 -0.51 18.81
CA TYR A 89 5.90 -0.18 19.30
C TYR A 89 5.97 0.70 20.56
N THR A 90 5.23 1.78 20.53
CA THR A 90 5.03 2.68 21.65
C THR A 90 3.69 3.40 21.54
N GLU A 91 2.98 3.55 22.68
CA GLU A 91 1.81 4.42 22.78
C GLU A 91 2.17 5.82 23.31
N ASN A 92 3.46 6.08 23.57
CA ASN A 92 3.89 7.40 23.99
C ASN A 92 3.65 8.41 22.86
N PRO A 93 2.89 9.50 23.10
CA PRO A 93 2.64 10.53 22.09
C PRO A 93 3.92 11.23 21.62
N MET A 94 4.95 11.28 22.46
CA MET A 94 6.26 11.83 22.12
C MET A 94 7.26 10.70 21.94
N ILE A 95 7.68 10.45 20.70
CA ILE A 95 8.75 9.50 20.37
C ILE A 95 10.06 10.27 20.42
N THR A 96 10.94 9.90 21.34
CA THR A 96 12.27 10.53 21.53
C THR A 96 13.40 9.71 20.92
N GLU A 97 13.13 8.46 20.57
CA GLU A 97 14.09 7.55 19.95
C GLU A 97 14.23 7.82 18.45
N ALA A 98 15.41 7.51 17.90
CA ALA A 98 15.57 7.52 16.44
C ALA A 98 14.80 6.36 15.81
N PRO A 99 14.21 6.55 14.60
CA PRO A 99 13.61 5.45 13.88
C PRO A 99 14.67 4.39 13.53
N TRP A 100 14.30 3.11 13.62
CA TRP A 100 15.16 2.03 13.15
C TRP A 100 15.18 1.90 11.62
N LYS A 101 14.16 2.47 10.96
CA LYS A 101 14.08 2.58 9.51
C LYS A 101 13.40 3.89 9.13
N SER A 102 13.92 4.56 8.12
CA SER A 102 13.33 5.73 7.48
C SER A 102 13.29 5.53 5.97
N ASP A 103 12.14 5.75 5.38
CA ASP A 103 11.98 5.87 3.93
C ASP A 103 11.70 7.34 3.57
N THR A 104 12.39 7.86 2.56
CA THR A 104 12.21 9.24 2.06
C THR A 104 11.74 9.23 0.62
N PHE A 105 10.87 10.17 0.29
CA PHE A 105 10.27 10.32 -1.02
C PHE A 105 10.41 11.78 -1.47
N GLU A 106 10.96 11.99 -2.65
CA GLU A 106 11.09 13.34 -3.23
C GLU A 106 10.37 13.39 -4.57
N TYR A 107 9.55 14.40 -4.73
CA TYR A 107 8.70 14.58 -5.91
C TYR A 107 9.22 15.70 -6.81
N GLN A 108 8.71 15.76 -8.03
CA GLN A 108 9.02 16.83 -8.99
C GLN A 108 8.59 18.19 -8.44
N THR A 109 9.43 19.22 -8.66
CA THR A 109 9.14 20.60 -8.25
C THR A 109 8.40 21.41 -9.31
N GLY A 110 8.33 20.89 -10.55
CA GLY A 110 7.68 21.53 -11.69
C GLY A 110 7.04 20.49 -12.60
N GLY A 111 6.15 20.90 -13.49
CA GLY A 111 5.43 19.98 -14.35
C GLY A 111 4.50 19.06 -13.57
N TRP A 112 4.72 17.76 -13.62
CA TRP A 112 3.92 16.74 -12.91
C TRP A 112 4.39 16.60 -11.47
N ARG A 113 3.88 17.41 -10.57
CA ARG A 113 4.35 17.56 -9.19
C ARG A 113 4.19 16.32 -8.31
N ASP A 114 3.26 15.43 -8.65
CA ASP A 114 3.02 14.18 -7.90
C ASP A 114 3.89 13.01 -8.40
N GLN A 115 4.77 13.27 -9.40
CA GLN A 115 5.67 12.25 -9.91
C GLN A 115 6.86 12.08 -8.96
N LEU A 116 7.02 10.88 -8.38
CA LEU A 116 8.12 10.53 -7.49
C LEU A 116 9.45 10.54 -8.27
N ARG A 117 10.41 11.35 -7.81
CA ARG A 117 11.71 11.52 -8.45
C ARG A 117 12.83 10.73 -7.77
N PHE A 118 12.79 10.67 -6.44
CA PHE A 118 13.74 9.90 -5.65
C PHE A 118 13.03 9.11 -4.56
N TYR A 119 13.50 7.88 -4.35
CA TYR A 119 13.16 7.04 -3.21
C TYR A 119 14.46 6.69 -2.48
N ASN A 120 14.56 7.09 -1.21
CA ASN A 120 15.77 6.92 -0.39
C ASN A 120 17.05 7.43 -1.11
N GLY A 121 16.94 8.57 -1.80
CA GLY A 121 18.03 9.17 -2.57
C GLY A 121 18.34 8.46 -3.90
N GLN A 122 17.64 7.37 -4.24
CA GLN A 122 17.80 6.70 -5.53
C GLN A 122 16.85 7.32 -6.56
N GLY A 123 17.43 7.80 -7.68
CA GLY A 123 16.68 8.44 -8.75
C GLY A 123 15.78 7.47 -9.50
N ILE A 124 14.61 7.97 -9.90
CA ILE A 124 13.65 7.28 -10.76
C ILE A 124 13.59 8.04 -12.07
N THR A 125 13.74 7.36 -13.20
CA THR A 125 13.61 7.94 -14.52
C THR A 125 12.33 7.47 -15.20
N TYR A 126 11.76 8.30 -16.05
CA TYR A 126 10.48 8.06 -16.69
C TYR A 126 10.55 8.32 -18.20
N ASP A 127 9.69 7.65 -18.96
CA ASP A 127 9.42 8.03 -20.35
C ASP A 127 8.47 9.23 -20.42
N ALA A 128 8.19 9.69 -21.64
CA ALA A 128 7.31 10.83 -21.88
C ALA A 128 5.84 10.57 -21.48
N MET A 129 5.46 9.31 -21.25
CA MET A 129 4.12 8.91 -20.83
C MET A 129 4.01 8.74 -19.32
N GLY A 130 5.13 8.90 -18.59
CA GLY A 130 5.17 8.74 -17.13
C GLY A 130 5.41 7.31 -16.67
N ASN A 131 5.79 6.38 -17.56
CA ASN A 131 6.18 5.05 -17.15
C ASN A 131 7.60 5.06 -16.58
N PRO A 132 7.87 4.41 -15.44
CA PRO A 132 9.22 4.32 -14.89
C PRO A 132 10.12 3.49 -15.83
N LEU A 133 11.28 4.04 -16.19
CA LEU A 133 12.31 3.34 -16.96
C LEU A 133 13.36 2.71 -16.05
N GLN A 134 13.61 3.33 -14.89
CA GLN A 134 14.54 2.84 -13.88
C GLN A 134 14.01 3.11 -12.48
N TYR A 135 14.00 2.08 -11.61
CA TYR A 135 13.60 2.16 -10.23
C TYR A 135 14.23 1.04 -9.39
N LEU A 136 14.85 1.37 -8.25
CA LEU A 136 15.48 0.42 -7.31
C LEU A 136 16.44 -0.58 -7.97
N GLY A 137 17.27 -0.10 -8.93
CA GLY A 137 18.21 -0.94 -9.64
C GLY A 137 17.58 -1.82 -10.73
N MET A 138 16.28 -1.74 -10.93
CA MET A 138 15.57 -2.40 -12.03
C MET A 138 15.47 -1.47 -13.23
N GLN A 139 15.51 -2.04 -14.42
CA GLN A 139 15.25 -1.38 -15.70
C GLN A 139 13.97 -1.93 -16.31
N MET A 140 13.17 -1.07 -16.92
CA MET A 140 11.83 -1.39 -17.44
C MET A 140 11.70 -0.91 -18.88
N GLU A 141 11.12 -1.76 -19.72
CA GLU A 141 10.70 -1.46 -21.08
C GLU A 141 9.17 -1.52 -21.18
N TRP A 142 8.61 -0.54 -21.86
CA TRP A 142 7.17 -0.42 -22.04
C TRP A 142 6.79 -0.47 -23.50
N GLU A 143 5.60 -0.96 -23.80
CA GLU A 143 5.03 -0.96 -25.14
C GLU A 143 3.55 -0.53 -25.10
N LYS A 144 3.01 -0.12 -26.24
CA LYS A 144 1.61 0.29 -26.40
C LYS A 144 1.10 1.22 -25.28
N GLY A 145 1.95 2.18 -24.87
CA GLY A 145 1.66 3.16 -23.81
C GLY A 145 2.10 2.67 -22.42
N HIS A 146 1.28 1.92 -21.71
CA HIS A 146 1.51 1.50 -20.32
C HIS A 146 1.62 -0.02 -20.13
N GLN A 147 1.91 -0.78 -21.19
CA GLN A 147 2.12 -2.23 -21.07
C GLN A 147 3.58 -2.52 -20.76
N LEU A 148 3.84 -3.06 -19.56
CA LEU A 148 5.20 -3.47 -19.18
C LEU A 148 5.62 -4.68 -20.03
N LYS A 149 6.58 -4.47 -20.93
CA LYS A 149 7.12 -5.52 -21.80
C LYS A 149 8.19 -6.34 -21.11
N HIS A 150 9.13 -5.67 -20.46
CA HIS A 150 10.27 -6.30 -19.81
C HIS A 150 10.68 -5.53 -18.56
N ILE A 151 11.10 -6.24 -17.52
CA ILE A 151 11.76 -5.68 -16.36
C ILE A 151 12.94 -6.58 -15.99
N THR A 152 14.11 -5.97 -15.76
CA THR A 152 15.33 -6.70 -15.37
C THR A 152 16.08 -5.94 -14.28
N GLY A 153 16.83 -6.67 -13.46
CA GLY A 153 17.67 -6.14 -12.38
C GLY A 153 17.39 -6.81 -11.03
N ALA A 154 18.33 -6.68 -10.09
CA ALA A 154 18.23 -7.27 -8.75
C ALA A 154 17.90 -8.79 -8.74
N GLY A 155 18.35 -9.55 -9.74
CA GLY A 155 18.08 -10.98 -9.88
C GLY A 155 16.72 -11.32 -10.52
N LEU A 156 15.96 -10.32 -10.94
CA LEU A 156 14.72 -10.45 -11.68
C LEU A 156 14.98 -10.28 -13.18
N ASP A 157 14.44 -11.17 -13.99
CA ASP A 157 14.32 -11.04 -15.45
C ASP A 157 12.89 -11.48 -15.83
N MET A 158 12.02 -10.52 -16.15
CA MET A 158 10.60 -10.81 -16.38
C MET A 158 10.12 -10.17 -17.69
N TYR A 159 9.53 -11.00 -18.55
CA TYR A 159 8.85 -10.60 -19.78
C TYR A 159 7.33 -10.76 -19.62
N CYS A 160 6.59 -9.84 -20.22
CA CYS A 160 5.13 -9.88 -20.28
C CYS A 160 4.65 -9.86 -21.73
N MET A 161 3.55 -10.56 -22.01
CA MET A 161 2.82 -10.50 -23.28
C MET A 161 1.34 -10.18 -23.03
N TYR A 162 0.78 -9.42 -23.94
CA TYR A 162 -0.60 -8.93 -23.84
C TYR A 162 -1.39 -9.29 -25.10
N ASN A 163 -2.69 -9.51 -24.95
CA ASN A 163 -3.58 -9.65 -26.07
C ASN A 163 -3.98 -8.27 -26.66
N ASP A 164 -4.76 -8.27 -27.72
CA ASP A 164 -5.19 -7.04 -28.40
C ASP A 164 -6.07 -6.13 -27.53
N SER A 165 -6.71 -6.68 -26.51
CA SER A 165 -7.46 -5.92 -25.50
C SER A 165 -6.61 -5.37 -24.36
N GLY A 166 -5.28 -5.50 -24.43
CA GLY A 166 -4.34 -4.99 -23.43
C GLY A 166 -4.28 -5.83 -22.15
N LYS A 167 -4.81 -7.04 -22.13
CA LYS A 167 -4.76 -7.94 -20.97
C LYS A 167 -3.55 -8.85 -21.05
N ARG A 168 -2.82 -8.98 -19.93
CA ARG A 168 -1.63 -9.85 -19.88
C ARG A 168 -2.05 -11.32 -19.99
N ILE A 169 -1.54 -12.00 -21.02
CA ILE A 169 -1.81 -13.42 -21.32
C ILE A 169 -0.62 -14.32 -21.00
N ARG A 170 0.59 -13.77 -20.83
CA ARG A 170 1.81 -14.52 -20.46
C ARG A 170 2.75 -13.65 -19.63
N LYS A 171 3.42 -14.27 -18.67
CA LYS A 171 4.64 -13.74 -18.07
C LYS A 171 5.69 -14.84 -17.99
N THR A 172 6.94 -14.49 -18.24
CA THR A 172 8.10 -15.35 -18.02
C THR A 172 8.98 -14.70 -16.97
N VAL A 173 9.25 -15.36 -15.87
CA VAL A 173 10.06 -14.86 -14.75
C VAL A 173 11.25 -15.80 -14.57
N ASN A 174 12.46 -15.29 -14.80
CA ASN A 174 13.70 -16.05 -14.67
C ASN A 174 13.64 -17.41 -15.39
N GLY A 175 13.07 -17.40 -16.60
CA GLY A 175 12.91 -18.58 -17.46
C GLY A 175 11.65 -19.41 -17.21
N VAL A 176 10.92 -19.19 -16.11
CA VAL A 176 9.64 -19.91 -15.84
C VAL A 176 8.50 -19.14 -16.49
N THR A 177 7.80 -19.78 -17.41
CA THR A 177 6.66 -19.19 -18.13
C THR A 177 5.33 -19.54 -17.46
N THR A 178 4.47 -18.55 -17.32
CA THR A 178 3.08 -18.73 -16.89
C THR A 178 2.16 -18.16 -17.97
N ASP A 179 1.27 -18.98 -18.48
CA ASP A 179 0.20 -18.61 -19.41
C ASP A 179 -1.12 -18.40 -18.66
N PHE A 180 -1.87 -17.36 -19.03
CA PHE A 180 -3.17 -17.02 -18.46
C PHE A 180 -4.25 -17.18 -19.53
N TYR A 181 -5.24 -18.00 -19.23
CA TYR A 181 -6.43 -18.21 -20.05
C TYR A 181 -7.56 -17.37 -19.46
N LEU A 182 -8.07 -16.44 -20.25
CA LEU A 182 -9.00 -15.41 -19.78
C LEU A 182 -10.40 -15.60 -20.36
N ASP A 183 -11.42 -15.34 -19.52
CA ASP A 183 -12.78 -15.02 -19.97
C ASP A 183 -13.07 -13.57 -19.60
N GLY A 184 -13.15 -12.73 -20.59
CA GLY A 184 -13.21 -11.29 -20.37
C GLY A 184 -11.99 -10.78 -19.58
N SER A 185 -12.17 -10.43 -18.27
CA SER A 185 -11.10 -10.02 -17.35
C SER A 185 -10.80 -11.07 -16.27
N ALA A 186 -11.59 -12.15 -16.19
CA ALA A 186 -11.38 -13.21 -15.23
C ALA A 186 -10.33 -14.21 -15.73
N ILE A 187 -9.41 -14.62 -14.84
CA ILE A 187 -8.48 -15.71 -15.13
C ILE A 187 -9.23 -17.03 -14.86
N LEU A 188 -9.50 -17.81 -15.93
CA LEU A 188 -10.12 -19.13 -15.82
C LEU A 188 -9.11 -20.20 -15.44
N MET A 189 -7.90 -20.12 -15.99
CA MET A 189 -6.84 -21.09 -15.79
C MET A 189 -5.48 -20.42 -15.94
N GLN A 190 -4.49 -20.93 -15.23
CA GLN A 190 -3.08 -20.65 -15.48
C GLN A 190 -2.30 -21.93 -15.58
N THR A 191 -1.27 -21.96 -16.44
CA THR A 191 -0.32 -23.07 -16.57
C THR A 191 1.08 -22.52 -16.39
N SER A 192 1.98 -23.30 -15.79
CA SER A 192 3.40 -22.93 -15.63
C SER A 192 4.31 -24.02 -16.20
N SER A 193 5.35 -23.62 -16.88
CA SER A 193 6.35 -24.49 -17.51
C SER A 193 7.76 -23.94 -17.35
#